data_6d413b1bdbb744c2643216db75ed9e70
#
_entry.id   6d413b1bdbb744c2643216db75ed9e70
#
_cell.length_a   1.000
_cell.length_b   1.000
_cell.length_c   1.000
_cell.angle_alpha   90.00
_cell.angle_beta   90.00
_cell.angle_gamma   90.00
#
_symmetry.space_group_name_H-M   'P 1'
#
loop_
_entity.id
_entity.type
_entity.pdbx_description
1 polymer ?
#
loop_
_entity_poly.entity_id
_entity_poly.type
_entity_poly.pdbx_seq_one_letter_code
_entity_poly.pdbx_strand_id
1 'polypeptide(L)'
;AQGLGPLSYEARKGLFVHPTYAVTPEREPLGLVNAWNWAREPRPEEGGARPGVNESVRWVESYGHLVGLAPELTTTRLVCVGDRESDLMALFEQGQRSAWAVDVLVRAKHNRVLPDRQADKLWARVMASAALGCVRFEVPAGRGRKARTVKQELRAQRVTLKTGADPAQHIEMTCIIATEVDAPAGVQPVVWRLLSNRPVQTLEQAAELIDWYRARWEIELLFLVLKEGCRVERLQLTHIDRLETA
;
A
#
# COMPACT_ATOMS: atom_id res chain seq x y z
N ALA A 1 -19.72 5.43 25.58
CA ALA A 1 -19.65 5.76 24.15
C ALA A 1 -20.27 4.61 23.38
N GLN A 2 -21.33 4.86 22.64
CA GLN A 2 -22.08 3.84 21.92
C GLN A 2 -21.48 3.65 20.52
N GLY A 3 -21.11 2.40 20.17
CA GLY A 3 -20.52 2.07 18.86
C GLY A 3 -19.04 2.44 18.69
N LEU A 4 -18.36 2.94 19.70
CA LEU A 4 -16.94 3.29 19.64
C LEU A 4 -16.06 2.19 20.25
N GLY A 5 -14.94 1.89 19.59
CA GLY A 5 -13.97 0.89 20.02
C GLY A 5 -12.66 1.48 20.57
N PRO A 6 -11.80 0.65 21.17
CA PRO A 6 -10.52 1.08 21.69
C PRO A 6 -9.57 1.50 20.55
N LEU A 7 -8.92 2.66 20.71
CA LEU A 7 -7.87 3.13 19.83
C LEU A 7 -6.52 2.46 20.15
N SER A 8 -5.45 2.93 19.53
CA SER A 8 -4.08 2.42 19.78
C SER A 8 -3.67 2.50 21.25
N TYR A 9 -4.18 3.51 21.97
CA TYR A 9 -4.15 3.57 23.44
C TYR A 9 -5.51 3.10 23.95
N GLU A 10 -5.60 1.92 24.53
CA GLU A 10 -6.85 1.26 24.92
C GLU A 10 -7.77 2.09 25.85
N ALA A 11 -7.19 3.08 26.57
CA ALA A 11 -7.96 4.03 27.37
C ALA A 11 -8.80 5.02 26.55
N ARG A 12 -8.53 5.17 25.26
CA ARG A 12 -9.28 6.06 24.36
C ARG A 12 -10.18 5.25 23.43
N LYS A 13 -11.41 5.72 23.26
CA LYS A 13 -12.39 5.14 22.34
C LYS A 13 -12.59 6.04 21.14
N GLY A 14 -12.80 5.46 19.98
CA GLY A 14 -13.02 6.19 18.74
C GLY A 14 -13.25 5.26 17.54
N LEU A 15 -13.12 5.81 16.35
CA LEU A 15 -13.18 5.11 15.07
C LEU A 15 -11.81 5.16 14.39
N PHE A 16 -11.53 4.12 13.64
CA PHE A 16 -10.47 4.13 12.64
C PHE A 16 -11.07 4.45 11.28
N VAL A 17 -10.31 5.17 10.47
CA VAL A 17 -10.67 5.51 9.10
C VAL A 17 -9.57 5.04 8.16
N HIS A 18 -9.95 4.34 7.11
CA HIS A 18 -9.08 3.95 6.01
C HIS A 18 -9.57 4.60 4.71
N PRO A 19 -9.02 5.76 4.35
CA PRO A 19 -9.43 6.47 3.15
C PRO A 19 -8.74 5.91 1.91
N THR A 20 -9.46 5.89 0.79
CA THR A 20 -8.89 5.75 -0.55
C THR A 20 -8.84 7.12 -1.18
N TYR A 21 -7.62 7.65 -1.31
CA TYR A 21 -7.36 9.00 -1.77
C TYR A 21 -6.83 8.99 -3.20
N ALA A 22 -7.49 9.70 -4.10
CA ALA A 22 -7.11 9.78 -5.50
C ALA A 22 -6.20 10.99 -5.75
N VAL A 23 -5.12 10.74 -6.48
CA VAL A 23 -4.16 11.75 -6.96
C VAL A 23 -3.81 11.48 -8.42
N THR A 24 -3.45 12.51 -9.16
CA THR A 24 -2.88 12.34 -10.50
C THR A 24 -1.43 11.84 -10.44
N PRO A 25 -0.84 11.36 -11.54
CA PRO A 25 0.60 11.06 -11.60
C PRO A 25 1.48 12.25 -11.21
N GLU A 26 1.03 13.49 -11.47
CA GLU A 26 1.69 14.74 -11.10
C GLU A 26 1.48 15.14 -9.64
N ARG A 27 0.77 14.27 -8.86
CA ARG A 27 0.45 14.42 -7.43
C ARG A 27 -0.60 15.49 -7.13
N GLU A 28 -1.41 15.87 -8.11
CA GLU A 28 -2.54 16.74 -7.85
C GLU A 28 -3.63 15.98 -7.12
N PRO A 29 -4.18 16.52 -6.02
CA PRO A 29 -5.23 15.88 -5.25
C PRO A 29 -6.56 15.93 -5.97
N LEU A 30 -7.17 14.78 -6.19
CA LEU A 30 -8.52 14.68 -6.78
C LEU A 30 -9.61 14.50 -5.71
N GLY A 31 -9.26 13.96 -4.53
CA GLY A 31 -10.18 13.80 -3.42
C GLY A 31 -10.31 12.36 -2.92
N LEU A 32 -11.28 12.13 -2.06
CA LEU A 32 -11.61 10.82 -1.52
C LEU A 32 -12.53 10.07 -2.46
N VAL A 33 -12.13 8.84 -2.81
CA VAL A 33 -12.98 7.91 -3.57
C VAL A 33 -13.84 7.08 -2.63
N ASN A 34 -13.24 6.68 -1.49
CA ASN A 34 -13.90 5.86 -0.47
C ASN A 34 -13.25 6.10 0.89
N ALA A 35 -14.02 5.90 1.95
CA ALA A 35 -13.52 5.87 3.32
C ALA A 35 -14.16 4.70 4.07
N TRP A 36 -13.34 3.76 4.53
CA TRP A 36 -13.77 2.62 5.33
C TRP A 36 -13.60 2.95 6.82
N ASN A 37 -14.71 2.97 7.57
CA ASN A 37 -14.74 3.33 8.97
C ASN A 37 -15.03 2.09 9.83
N TRP A 38 -14.34 1.94 10.95
CA TRP A 38 -14.64 0.85 11.89
C TRP A 38 -14.27 1.17 13.32
N ALA A 39 -15.01 0.58 14.25
CA ALA A 39 -14.66 0.50 15.65
C ALA A 39 -14.01 -0.85 15.94
N ARG A 40 -12.91 -0.86 16.65
CA ARG A 40 -12.27 -2.11 17.08
C ARG A 40 -13.04 -2.72 18.25
N GLU A 41 -13.18 -4.05 18.22
CA GLU A 41 -13.62 -4.77 19.40
C GLU A 41 -12.51 -4.77 20.48
N PRO A 42 -12.86 -4.77 21.79
CA PRO A 42 -11.88 -4.95 22.85
C PRO A 42 -11.08 -6.25 22.67
N ARG A 43 -9.86 -6.28 23.17
CA ARG A 43 -9.13 -7.55 23.28
C ARG A 43 -9.74 -8.41 24.35
N PRO A 44 -9.81 -9.73 24.18
CA PRO A 44 -10.17 -10.66 25.26
C PRO A 44 -9.18 -10.53 26.42
N GLU A 45 -9.67 -10.59 27.65
CA GLU A 45 -8.82 -10.51 28.85
C GLU A 45 -7.80 -11.66 28.94
N GLU A 46 -8.16 -12.82 28.41
CA GLU A 46 -7.29 -14.01 28.34
C GLU A 46 -6.21 -13.92 27.25
N GLY A 47 -6.14 -12.81 26.53
CA GLY A 47 -5.24 -12.63 25.39
C GLY A 47 -5.79 -13.26 24.09
N GLY A 48 -5.01 -13.15 23.00
CA GLY A 48 -5.39 -13.68 21.70
C GLY A 48 -5.74 -12.62 20.65
N ALA A 49 -6.31 -13.07 19.53
CA ALA A 49 -6.74 -12.20 18.45
C ALA A 49 -8.00 -11.42 18.86
N ARG A 50 -8.12 -10.17 18.38
CA ARG A 50 -9.35 -9.41 18.56
C ARG A 50 -10.49 -10.10 17.79
N PRO A 51 -11.69 -10.20 18.40
CA PRO A 51 -12.87 -10.65 17.69
C PRO A 51 -13.27 -9.64 16.59
N GLY A 52 -14.14 -10.06 15.68
CA GLY A 52 -14.65 -9.22 14.61
C GLY A 52 -13.94 -9.41 13.28
N VAL A 53 -14.20 -8.52 12.34
CA VAL A 53 -13.66 -8.55 10.99
C VAL A 53 -12.16 -8.25 11.00
N ASN A 54 -11.38 -9.06 10.29
CA ASN A 54 -9.95 -8.78 10.13
C ASN A 54 -9.75 -7.42 9.43
N GLU A 55 -8.99 -6.54 10.07
CA GLU A 55 -8.76 -5.18 9.55
C GLU A 55 -8.10 -5.15 8.15
N SER A 56 -7.46 -6.24 7.73
CA SER A 56 -6.91 -6.35 6.37
C SER A 56 -7.98 -6.39 5.28
N VAL A 57 -9.23 -6.74 5.62
CA VAL A 57 -10.37 -6.77 4.67
C VAL A 57 -10.60 -5.40 4.05
N ARG A 58 -10.34 -4.31 4.78
CA ARG A 58 -10.48 -2.94 4.25
C ARG A 58 -9.72 -2.69 2.95
N TRP A 59 -8.54 -3.32 2.77
CA TRP A 59 -7.77 -3.22 1.53
C TRP A 59 -8.47 -3.89 0.36
N VAL A 60 -9.07 -5.05 0.60
CA VAL A 60 -9.78 -5.85 -0.42
C VAL A 60 -11.10 -5.16 -0.79
N GLU A 61 -11.85 -4.65 0.19
CA GLU A 61 -13.09 -3.90 -0.05
C GLU A 61 -12.84 -2.59 -0.78
N SER A 62 -11.82 -1.80 -0.35
CA SER A 62 -11.45 -0.56 -1.03
C SER A 62 -11.05 -0.82 -2.48
N TYR A 63 -10.31 -1.88 -2.75
CA TYR A 63 -9.99 -2.29 -4.12
C TYR A 63 -11.25 -2.69 -4.90
N GLY A 64 -12.19 -3.39 -4.27
CA GLY A 64 -13.49 -3.74 -4.87
C GLY A 64 -14.30 -2.50 -5.30
N HIS A 65 -14.30 -1.44 -4.50
CA HIS A 65 -14.92 -0.16 -4.87
C HIS A 65 -14.27 0.45 -6.11
N LEU A 66 -12.93 0.43 -6.19
CA LEU A 66 -12.22 0.92 -7.38
C LEU A 66 -12.55 0.10 -8.63
N VAL A 67 -12.64 -1.24 -8.50
CA VAL A 67 -13.07 -2.12 -9.60
C VAL A 67 -14.48 -1.80 -10.06
N GLY A 68 -15.39 -1.49 -9.12
CA GLY A 68 -16.75 -1.05 -9.45
C GLY A 68 -16.81 0.29 -10.19
N LEU A 69 -15.88 1.20 -9.90
CA LEU A 69 -15.78 2.52 -10.52
C LEU A 69 -15.10 2.48 -11.91
N ALA A 70 -14.21 1.54 -12.16
CA ALA A 70 -13.41 1.48 -13.38
C ALA A 70 -14.22 1.52 -14.69
N PRO A 71 -15.41 0.89 -14.82
CA PRO A 71 -16.23 0.98 -16.02
C PRO A 71 -16.73 2.38 -16.36
N GLU A 72 -16.85 3.25 -15.37
CA GLU A 72 -17.30 4.65 -15.54
C GLU A 72 -16.16 5.56 -16.02
N LEU A 73 -14.92 5.14 -15.83
CA LEU A 73 -13.70 5.90 -16.14
C LEU A 73 -13.02 5.37 -17.41
N THR A 74 -13.73 5.42 -18.54
CA THR A 74 -13.30 4.80 -19.80
C THR A 74 -11.99 5.34 -20.38
N THR A 75 -11.60 6.57 -20.02
CA THR A 75 -10.36 7.23 -20.49
C THR A 75 -9.27 7.29 -19.42
N THR A 76 -9.55 6.79 -18.21
CA THR A 76 -8.64 6.87 -17.07
C THR A 76 -8.29 5.47 -16.57
N ARG A 77 -7.02 5.20 -16.43
CA ARG A 77 -6.54 3.97 -15.81
C ARG A 77 -6.34 4.18 -14.31
N LEU A 78 -6.96 3.34 -13.51
CA LEU A 78 -6.81 3.37 -12.07
C LEU A 78 -5.65 2.45 -11.63
N VAL A 79 -4.86 2.94 -10.67
CA VAL A 79 -3.80 2.17 -10.01
C VAL A 79 -3.99 2.25 -8.50
N CYS A 80 -4.29 1.13 -7.86
CA CYS A 80 -4.37 1.04 -6.40
C CYS A 80 -2.96 0.93 -5.82
N VAL A 81 -2.52 1.98 -5.12
CA VAL A 81 -1.18 2.03 -4.52
C VAL A 81 -1.29 1.81 -3.01
N GLY A 82 -0.59 0.83 -2.48
CA GLY A 82 -0.66 0.47 -1.08
C GLY A 82 0.69 0.27 -0.39
N ASP A 83 0.69 0.37 0.92
CA ASP A 83 1.86 0.11 1.75
C ASP A 83 2.02 -1.40 2.05
N ARG A 84 2.83 -1.74 3.07
CA ARG A 84 3.09 -3.14 3.45
C ARG A 84 1.87 -3.90 3.96
N GLU A 85 0.83 -3.21 4.42
CA GLU A 85 -0.38 -3.86 4.91
C GLU A 85 -1.26 -4.37 3.77
N SER A 86 -1.11 -3.78 2.58
CA SER A 86 -1.82 -4.19 1.36
C SER A 86 -1.18 -5.39 0.64
N ASP A 87 -0.04 -5.92 1.12
CA ASP A 87 0.61 -7.11 0.54
C ASP A 87 -0.15 -8.40 0.89
N LEU A 88 -1.36 -8.53 0.37
CA LEU A 88 -2.35 -9.58 0.67
C LEU A 88 -2.65 -10.41 -0.58
N MET A 89 -2.60 -11.74 -0.45
CA MET A 89 -2.99 -12.62 -1.55
C MET A 89 -4.44 -12.40 -1.98
N ALA A 90 -5.35 -12.18 -1.03
CA ALA A 90 -6.76 -11.89 -1.33
C ALA A 90 -6.95 -10.66 -2.23
N LEU A 91 -6.10 -9.61 -2.07
CA LEU A 91 -6.10 -8.44 -2.96
C LEU A 91 -5.68 -8.83 -4.39
N PHE A 92 -4.62 -9.61 -4.53
CA PHE A 92 -4.12 -10.05 -5.83
C PHE A 92 -5.09 -11.00 -6.52
N GLU A 93 -5.70 -11.93 -5.78
CA GLU A 93 -6.74 -12.82 -6.27
C GLU A 93 -7.98 -12.06 -6.76
N GLN A 94 -8.38 -11.00 -6.06
CA GLN A 94 -9.48 -10.14 -6.51
C GLN A 94 -9.09 -9.39 -7.78
N GLY A 95 -7.86 -8.88 -7.88
CA GLY A 95 -7.33 -8.27 -9.09
C GLY A 95 -7.38 -9.21 -10.28
N GLN A 96 -6.93 -10.46 -10.10
CA GLN A 96 -6.98 -11.48 -11.14
C GLN A 96 -8.43 -11.80 -11.55
N ARG A 97 -9.34 -11.96 -10.58
CA ARG A 97 -10.77 -12.22 -10.87
C ARG A 97 -11.45 -11.09 -11.64
N SER A 98 -11.03 -9.84 -11.41
CA SER A 98 -11.53 -8.67 -12.15
C SER A 98 -10.75 -8.39 -13.45
N ALA A 99 -9.93 -9.34 -13.92
CA ALA A 99 -9.03 -9.16 -15.06
C ALA A 99 -8.19 -7.88 -14.99
N TRP A 100 -7.81 -7.49 -13.78
CA TRP A 100 -7.03 -6.28 -13.49
C TRP A 100 -7.68 -5.00 -14.03
N ALA A 101 -8.99 -4.86 -13.89
CA ALA A 101 -9.71 -3.63 -14.22
C ALA A 101 -9.10 -2.40 -13.51
N VAL A 102 -8.46 -2.62 -12.36
CA VAL A 102 -7.63 -1.66 -11.64
C VAL A 102 -6.26 -2.30 -11.43
N ASP A 103 -5.19 -1.59 -11.79
CA ASP A 103 -3.84 -2.05 -11.51
C ASP A 103 -3.53 -2.00 -10.02
N VAL A 104 -2.57 -2.81 -9.58
CA VAL A 104 -2.05 -2.77 -8.20
C VAL A 104 -0.57 -2.41 -8.19
N LEU A 105 -0.19 -1.64 -7.18
CA LEU A 105 1.20 -1.32 -6.89
C LEU A 105 1.38 -1.31 -5.36
N VAL A 106 1.88 -2.39 -4.80
CA VAL A 106 1.96 -2.54 -3.35
C VAL A 106 3.39 -2.74 -2.88
N ARG A 107 3.69 -2.28 -1.67
CA ARG A 107 4.98 -2.54 -1.05
C ARG A 107 5.03 -3.97 -0.50
N ALA A 108 5.91 -4.81 -1.06
CA ALA A 108 6.07 -6.18 -0.62
C ALA A 108 6.56 -6.25 0.84
N LYS A 109 5.79 -6.94 1.66
CA LYS A 109 6.10 -7.27 3.06
C LYS A 109 6.72 -8.66 3.17
N HIS A 110 6.23 -9.59 2.36
CA HIS A 110 6.55 -10.99 2.46
C HIS A 110 7.59 -11.42 1.42
N ASN A 111 8.69 -12.03 1.89
CA ASN A 111 9.67 -12.66 1.01
C ASN A 111 9.21 -14.08 0.68
N ARG A 112 8.25 -14.18 -0.26
CA ARG A 112 7.57 -15.43 -0.62
C ARG A 112 8.54 -16.42 -1.27
N VAL A 113 8.29 -17.71 -1.04
CA VAL A 113 8.91 -18.79 -1.83
C VAL A 113 8.15 -18.88 -3.15
N LEU A 114 8.89 -18.89 -4.26
CA LEU A 114 8.34 -19.02 -5.60
C LEU A 114 8.04 -20.49 -5.93
N PRO A 115 7.02 -20.77 -6.74
CA PRO A 115 6.57 -22.14 -7.03
C PRO A 115 7.45 -22.91 -8.00
N ASP A 116 8.46 -22.29 -8.57
CA ASP A 116 9.33 -22.93 -9.55
C ASP A 116 10.29 -23.97 -8.94
N ARG A 117 10.98 -24.72 -9.81
CA ARG A 117 11.86 -25.83 -9.39
C ARG A 117 13.02 -25.39 -8.47
N GLN A 118 13.43 -24.14 -8.53
CA GLN A 118 14.53 -23.63 -7.72
C GLN A 118 14.08 -23.26 -6.30
N ALA A 119 12.76 -23.14 -6.08
CA ALA A 119 12.17 -22.74 -4.80
C ALA A 119 12.82 -21.50 -4.16
N ASP A 120 13.32 -20.60 -4.99
CA ASP A 120 13.96 -19.37 -4.54
C ASP A 120 12.99 -18.46 -3.81
N LYS A 121 13.53 -17.66 -2.91
CA LYS A 121 12.76 -16.57 -2.33
C LYS A 121 12.68 -15.39 -3.30
N LEU A 122 11.54 -14.75 -3.31
CA LEU A 122 11.19 -13.64 -4.20
C LEU A 122 12.31 -12.59 -4.32
N TRP A 123 12.83 -12.12 -3.19
CA TRP A 123 13.84 -11.05 -3.23
C TRP A 123 15.19 -11.51 -3.77
N ALA A 124 15.61 -12.73 -3.44
CA ALA A 124 16.85 -13.30 -3.97
C ALA A 124 16.77 -13.46 -5.49
N ARG A 125 15.62 -13.94 -6.01
CA ARG A 125 15.39 -14.08 -7.45
C ARG A 125 15.52 -12.74 -8.18
N VAL A 126 14.87 -11.69 -7.69
CA VAL A 126 14.92 -10.37 -8.33
C VAL A 126 16.30 -9.73 -8.21
N MET A 127 16.97 -9.90 -7.07
CA MET A 127 18.32 -9.38 -6.89
C MET A 127 19.37 -10.07 -7.77
N ALA A 128 19.12 -11.31 -8.18
CA ALA A 128 19.99 -12.03 -9.13
C ALA A 128 19.77 -11.58 -10.59
N SER A 129 18.71 -10.83 -10.92
CA SER A 129 18.48 -10.33 -12.27
C SER A 129 19.40 -9.15 -12.60
N ALA A 130 19.58 -8.87 -13.90
CA ALA A 130 20.31 -7.69 -14.33
C ALA A 130 19.63 -6.41 -13.86
N ALA A 131 20.42 -5.39 -13.50
CA ALA A 131 19.90 -4.07 -13.20
C ALA A 131 19.35 -3.43 -14.50
N LEU A 132 18.20 -2.80 -14.41
CA LEU A 132 17.62 -2.00 -15.48
C LEU A 132 18.32 -0.64 -15.62
N GLY A 133 18.84 -0.11 -14.53
CA GLY A 133 19.52 1.17 -14.46
C GLY A 133 19.31 1.86 -13.11
N CYS A 134 19.53 3.16 -13.07
CA CYS A 134 19.40 3.94 -11.84
C CYS A 134 18.47 5.13 -12.03
N VAL A 135 17.73 5.46 -10.98
CA VAL A 135 16.96 6.70 -10.85
C VAL A 135 17.52 7.56 -9.73
N ARG A 136 17.28 8.89 -9.81
CA ARG A 136 17.64 9.84 -8.76
C ARG A 136 16.43 10.66 -8.36
N PHE A 137 16.32 10.94 -7.07
CA PHE A 137 15.26 11.79 -6.54
C PHE A 137 15.69 12.42 -5.23
N GLU A 138 15.04 13.54 -4.90
CA GLU A 138 15.25 14.23 -3.62
C GLU A 138 14.40 13.58 -2.52
N VAL A 139 15.04 13.35 -1.38
CA VAL A 139 14.37 13.01 -0.12
C VAL A 139 14.41 14.25 0.76
N PRO A 140 13.25 14.82 1.13
CA PRO A 140 13.21 16.03 1.92
C PRO A 140 13.77 15.81 3.34
N ALA A 141 14.16 16.90 3.99
CA ALA A 141 14.48 16.87 5.41
C ALA A 141 13.28 16.38 6.22
N GLY A 142 13.54 15.65 7.27
CA GLY A 142 12.52 15.12 8.17
C GLY A 142 13.10 14.98 9.57
N ARG A 143 12.30 14.48 10.50
CA ARG A 143 12.68 14.32 11.91
C ARG A 143 14.00 13.51 12.01
N GLY A 144 15.10 14.18 12.39
CA GLY A 144 16.44 13.57 12.49
C GLY A 144 17.15 13.24 11.17
N ARG A 145 16.63 13.70 10.04
CA ARG A 145 17.19 13.44 8.71
C ARG A 145 17.39 14.73 7.91
N LYS A 146 18.58 14.91 7.34
CA LYS A 146 18.85 15.99 6.38
C LYS A 146 18.28 15.66 5.00
N ALA A 147 17.87 16.70 4.25
CA ALA A 147 17.54 16.53 2.84
C ALA A 147 18.75 15.98 2.07
N ARG A 148 18.50 15.09 1.12
CA ARG A 148 19.56 14.53 0.27
C ARG A 148 19.02 13.94 -1.01
N THR A 149 19.86 13.93 -2.03
CA THR A 149 19.63 13.18 -3.25
C THR A 149 19.88 11.70 -2.99
N VAL A 150 18.92 10.86 -3.38
CA VAL A 150 19.01 9.41 -3.35
C VAL A 150 19.18 8.90 -4.77
N LYS A 151 20.16 8.00 -4.99
CA LYS A 151 20.32 7.24 -6.22
C LYS A 151 19.94 5.80 -5.94
N GLN A 152 18.94 5.27 -6.65
CA GLN A 152 18.53 3.87 -6.53
C GLN A 152 18.82 3.10 -7.81
N GLU A 153 19.45 1.93 -7.66
CA GLU A 153 19.51 0.91 -8.71
C GLU A 153 18.19 0.13 -8.73
N LEU A 154 17.62 -0.06 -9.91
CA LEU A 154 16.36 -0.74 -10.13
C LEU A 154 16.57 -2.10 -10.80
N ARG A 155 15.92 -3.12 -10.23
CA ARG A 155 15.80 -4.46 -10.80
C ARG A 155 14.34 -4.84 -10.85
N ALA A 156 13.92 -5.50 -11.89
CA ALA A 156 12.55 -6.00 -12.01
C ALA A 156 12.53 -7.38 -12.64
N GLN A 157 11.61 -8.22 -12.18
CA GLN A 157 11.39 -9.54 -12.75
C GLN A 157 9.94 -9.96 -12.64
N ARG A 158 9.43 -10.56 -13.70
CA ARG A 158 8.14 -11.24 -13.68
C ARG A 158 8.27 -12.51 -12.85
N VAL A 159 7.34 -12.73 -11.93
CA VAL A 159 7.35 -13.85 -10.98
C VAL A 159 5.96 -14.43 -10.83
N THR A 160 5.90 -15.72 -10.57
CA THR A 160 4.67 -16.44 -10.28
C THR A 160 4.52 -16.57 -8.76
N LEU A 161 3.40 -16.13 -8.23
CA LEU A 161 3.05 -16.28 -6.81
C LEU A 161 2.03 -17.41 -6.64
N LYS A 162 2.20 -18.24 -5.61
CA LYS A 162 1.19 -19.24 -5.22
C LYS A 162 0.01 -18.55 -4.55
N THR A 163 -1.21 -18.93 -4.91
CA THR A 163 -2.40 -18.55 -4.15
C THR A 163 -2.59 -19.48 -2.95
N GLY A 164 -3.22 -18.96 -1.88
CA GLY A 164 -3.39 -19.74 -0.65
C GLY A 164 -4.45 -20.86 -0.75
N ALA A 165 -5.44 -20.71 -1.65
CA ALA A 165 -6.62 -21.55 -1.71
C ALA A 165 -6.43 -22.80 -2.58
N ASP A 166 -5.69 -22.71 -3.66
CA ASP A 166 -5.46 -23.80 -4.60
C ASP A 166 -4.00 -23.80 -5.07
N PRO A 167 -3.21 -24.84 -4.76
CA PRO A 167 -1.81 -24.94 -5.19
C PRO A 167 -1.63 -24.90 -6.73
N ALA A 168 -2.66 -25.19 -7.50
CA ALA A 168 -2.66 -25.13 -8.95
C ALA A 168 -2.91 -23.71 -9.48
N GLN A 169 -3.44 -22.81 -8.68
CA GLN A 169 -3.67 -21.43 -9.07
C GLN A 169 -2.46 -20.56 -8.76
N HIS A 170 -2.06 -19.81 -9.75
CA HIS A 170 -0.91 -18.92 -9.69
C HIS A 170 -1.30 -17.52 -10.15
N ILE A 171 -0.62 -16.53 -9.61
CA ILE A 171 -0.78 -15.13 -10.00
C ILE A 171 0.56 -14.61 -10.52
N GLU A 172 0.54 -14.11 -11.75
CA GLU A 172 1.69 -13.49 -12.37
C GLU A 172 1.80 -12.02 -11.94
N MET A 173 2.90 -11.70 -11.29
CA MET A 173 3.21 -10.34 -10.83
C MET A 173 4.60 -9.92 -11.28
N THR A 174 4.86 -8.63 -11.34
CA THR A 174 6.21 -8.08 -11.45
C THR A 174 6.67 -7.66 -10.06
N CYS A 175 7.82 -8.16 -9.64
CA CYS A 175 8.49 -7.65 -8.45
C CYS A 175 9.59 -6.68 -8.87
N ILE A 176 9.56 -5.46 -8.29
CA ILE A 176 10.55 -4.42 -8.51
C ILE A 176 11.30 -4.21 -7.20
N ILE A 177 12.64 -4.22 -7.26
CA ILE A 177 13.48 -3.86 -6.13
C ILE A 177 14.30 -2.64 -6.51
N ALA A 178 14.10 -1.55 -5.76
CA ALA A 178 14.87 -0.33 -5.87
C ALA A 178 15.74 -0.19 -4.62
N THR A 179 17.06 -0.24 -4.80
CA THR A 179 18.03 -0.20 -3.70
C THR A 179 18.90 1.04 -3.86
N GLU A 180 18.95 1.86 -2.82
CA GLU A 180 19.86 2.99 -2.79
C GLU A 180 21.30 2.50 -2.87
N VAL A 181 22.05 3.07 -3.81
CA VAL A 181 23.49 2.91 -3.96
C VAL A 181 24.18 4.17 -3.45
N ASP A 182 25.36 4.02 -2.90
CA ASP A 182 26.18 5.13 -2.35
C ASP A 182 25.49 5.88 -1.17
N ALA A 183 24.71 5.15 -0.33
CA ALA A 183 24.15 5.76 0.87
C ALA A 183 25.25 6.32 1.79
N PRO A 184 25.06 7.49 2.42
CA PRO A 184 26.05 8.06 3.33
C PRO A 184 26.37 7.13 4.51
N ALA A 185 27.62 7.17 4.99
CA ALA A 185 28.04 6.34 6.13
C ALA A 185 27.12 6.57 7.35
N GLY A 186 26.68 5.46 7.97
CA GLY A 186 25.76 5.49 9.12
C GLY A 186 24.29 5.76 8.79
N VAL A 187 23.94 5.97 7.51
CA VAL A 187 22.55 6.13 7.06
C VAL A 187 22.05 4.81 6.46
N GLN A 188 20.89 4.36 6.92
CA GLN A 188 20.27 3.17 6.30
C GLN A 188 19.85 3.47 4.86
N PRO A 189 20.24 2.63 3.88
CA PRO A 189 19.83 2.79 2.49
C PRO A 189 18.31 2.76 2.34
N VAL A 190 17.80 3.56 1.43
CA VAL A 190 16.38 3.49 1.03
C VAL A 190 16.20 2.28 0.12
N VAL A 191 15.41 1.31 0.60
CA VAL A 191 15.09 0.10 -0.15
C VAL A 191 13.58 -0.03 -0.30
N TRP A 192 13.11 -0.11 -1.55
CA TRP A 192 11.73 -0.42 -1.86
C TRP A 192 11.64 -1.75 -2.58
N ARG A 193 10.67 -2.56 -2.18
CA ARG A 193 10.31 -3.81 -2.82
C ARG A 193 8.84 -3.71 -3.14
N LEU A 194 8.51 -3.69 -4.43
CA LEU A 194 7.15 -3.46 -4.91
C LEU A 194 6.67 -4.68 -5.69
N LEU A 195 5.37 -4.93 -5.62
CA LEU A 195 4.67 -5.90 -6.45
C LEU A 195 3.61 -5.17 -7.27
N SER A 196 3.53 -5.48 -8.56
CA SER A 196 2.52 -4.94 -9.47
C SER A 196 2.09 -6.00 -10.48
N ASN A 197 0.85 -5.94 -10.95
CA ASN A 197 0.40 -6.74 -12.09
C ASN A 197 0.96 -6.22 -13.42
N ARG A 198 1.43 -4.96 -13.47
CA ARG A 198 1.98 -4.35 -14.69
C ARG A 198 3.31 -5.01 -15.09
N PRO A 199 3.52 -5.30 -16.38
CA PRO A 199 4.82 -5.75 -16.86
C PRO A 199 5.85 -4.61 -16.79
N VAL A 200 7.09 -4.95 -16.46
CA VAL A 200 8.23 -4.01 -16.45
C VAL A 200 9.41 -4.68 -17.14
N GLN A 201 9.86 -4.08 -18.22
CA GLN A 201 10.97 -4.56 -19.05
C GLN A 201 12.06 -3.50 -19.22
N THR A 202 11.73 -2.22 -19.00
CA THR A 202 12.64 -1.10 -19.20
C THR A 202 12.82 -0.28 -17.93
N LEU A 203 13.88 0.53 -17.90
CA LEU A 203 14.13 1.46 -16.79
C LEU A 203 12.99 2.48 -16.64
N GLU A 204 12.47 2.99 -17.75
CA GLU A 204 11.40 3.99 -17.76
C GLU A 204 10.13 3.44 -17.11
N GLN A 205 9.75 2.20 -17.43
CA GLN A 205 8.60 1.53 -16.83
C GLN A 205 8.80 1.29 -15.33
N ALA A 206 10.00 0.90 -14.93
CA ALA A 206 10.33 0.72 -13.51
C ALA A 206 10.31 2.07 -12.77
N ALA A 207 10.87 3.12 -13.37
CA ALA A 207 10.92 4.46 -12.81
C ALA A 207 9.51 5.06 -12.63
N GLU A 208 8.63 4.87 -13.60
CA GLU A 208 7.22 5.27 -13.52
C GLU A 208 6.55 4.65 -12.27
N LEU A 209 6.67 3.34 -12.06
CA LEU A 209 6.07 2.68 -10.90
C LEU A 209 6.71 3.12 -9.59
N ILE A 210 8.00 3.41 -9.56
CA ILE A 210 8.66 3.99 -8.39
C ILE A 210 8.10 5.38 -8.08
N ASP A 211 7.87 6.21 -9.09
CA ASP A 211 7.33 7.55 -8.89
C ASP A 211 5.87 7.51 -8.43
N TRP A 212 5.04 6.63 -8.98
CA TRP A 212 3.69 6.41 -8.49
C TRP A 212 3.67 5.89 -7.05
N TYR A 213 4.59 5.00 -6.69
CA TYR A 213 4.71 4.57 -5.30
C TYR A 213 5.11 5.73 -4.37
N ARG A 214 5.94 6.66 -4.84
CA ARG A 214 6.27 7.87 -4.10
C ARG A 214 5.06 8.79 -3.93
N ALA A 215 4.20 8.90 -4.93
CA ALA A 215 2.96 9.68 -4.84
C ALA A 215 2.01 9.17 -3.73
N ARG A 216 2.15 7.94 -3.24
CA ARG A 216 1.43 7.44 -2.06
C ARG A 216 1.58 8.36 -0.83
N TRP A 217 2.68 9.10 -0.74
CA TRP A 217 2.91 10.03 0.38
C TRP A 217 1.93 11.21 0.41
N GLU A 218 1.22 11.49 -0.66
CA GLU A 218 0.23 12.57 -0.71
C GLU A 218 -0.95 12.31 0.28
N ILE A 219 -1.19 11.05 0.66
CA ILE A 219 -2.17 10.73 1.71
C ILE A 219 -1.75 11.27 3.09
N GLU A 220 -0.46 11.45 3.35
CA GLU A 220 0.02 12.03 4.60
C GLU A 220 -0.34 13.52 4.70
N LEU A 221 -0.41 14.22 3.55
CA LEU A 221 -0.91 15.60 3.51
C LEU A 221 -2.40 15.66 3.81
N LEU A 222 -3.19 14.71 3.30
CA LEU A 222 -4.60 14.59 3.68
C LEU A 222 -4.75 14.40 5.19
N PHE A 223 -3.99 13.47 5.78
CA PHE A 223 -4.03 13.26 7.23
C PHE A 223 -3.56 14.48 8.01
N LEU A 224 -2.58 15.21 7.52
CA LEU A 224 -2.14 16.47 8.16
C LEU A 224 -3.27 17.50 8.17
N VAL A 225 -3.98 17.67 7.04
CA VAL A 225 -5.13 18.59 6.94
C VAL A 225 -6.24 18.15 7.90
N LEU A 226 -6.58 16.88 7.93
CA LEU A 226 -7.62 16.35 8.82
C LEU A 226 -7.25 16.57 10.30
N LYS A 227 -5.99 16.32 10.70
CA LYS A 227 -5.55 16.40 12.09
C LYS A 227 -5.32 17.83 12.56
N GLU A 228 -4.61 18.64 11.76
CA GLU A 228 -4.22 20.00 12.16
C GLU A 228 -5.23 21.05 11.69
N GLY A 229 -5.73 20.94 10.45
CA GLY A 229 -6.71 21.86 9.89
C GLY A 229 -8.12 21.63 10.44
N CYS A 230 -8.64 20.44 10.26
CA CYS A 230 -9.99 20.07 10.69
C CYS A 230 -10.06 19.64 12.16
N ARG A 231 -8.93 19.34 12.76
CA ARG A 231 -8.80 18.91 14.17
C ARG A 231 -9.68 17.72 14.54
N VAL A 232 -9.82 16.75 13.63
CA VAL A 232 -10.72 15.59 13.79
C VAL A 232 -10.43 14.79 15.07
N GLU A 233 -9.16 14.73 15.52
CA GLU A 233 -8.79 14.05 16.75
C GLU A 233 -9.25 14.77 18.04
N ARG A 234 -9.74 16.01 17.93
CA ARG A 234 -10.31 16.79 19.05
C ARG A 234 -11.83 16.66 19.13
N LEU A 235 -12.47 15.99 18.18
CA LEU A 235 -13.89 15.71 18.24
C LEU A 235 -14.19 14.77 19.41
N GLN A 236 -14.92 15.28 20.41
CA GLN A 236 -15.32 14.51 21.60
C GLN A 236 -16.78 14.06 21.50
N LEU A 237 -17.09 13.39 20.39
CA LEU A 237 -18.42 12.86 20.15
C LEU A 237 -18.53 11.46 20.78
N THR A 238 -19.67 11.18 21.42
CA THR A 238 -19.90 9.95 22.18
C THR A 238 -20.69 8.90 21.43
N HIS A 239 -21.19 9.22 20.24
CA HIS A 239 -22.00 8.34 19.39
C HIS A 239 -21.38 8.23 18.01
N ILE A 240 -21.39 6.99 17.46
CA ILE A 240 -20.85 6.69 16.13
C ILE A 240 -21.53 7.53 15.02
N ASP A 241 -22.86 7.59 15.03
CA ASP A 241 -23.64 8.31 14.01
C ASP A 241 -23.24 9.79 13.87
N ARG A 242 -22.82 10.41 14.99
CA ARG A 242 -22.36 11.80 14.98
C ARG A 242 -20.93 11.93 14.44
N LEU A 243 -20.10 10.92 14.61
CA LEU A 243 -18.75 10.89 14.05
C LEU A 243 -18.75 10.62 12.55
N GLU A 244 -19.69 9.81 12.06
CA GLU A 244 -19.86 9.51 10.64
C GLU A 244 -20.44 10.70 9.86
N THR A 245 -21.12 11.62 10.54
CA THR A 245 -21.71 12.82 9.94
C THR A 245 -20.76 14.03 10.01
N ALA A 246 -19.74 13.99 10.87
CA ALA A 246 -18.82 15.10 11.09
C ALA A 246 -17.64 15.09 10.10
#